data_73cbacb9b8a564927f06243899a8ee6f
#
_entry.id   73cbacb9b8a564927f06243899a8ee6f
#
_cell.length_a   1.000
_cell.length_b   1.000
_cell.length_c   1.000
_cell.angle_alpha   90.00
_cell.angle_beta   90.00
_cell.angle_gamma   90.00
#
_symmetry.space_group_name_H-M   'P 1'
#
loop_
_entity.id
_entity.type
_entity.pdbx_description
1 polymer ?
#
loop_
_entity_poly.entity_id
_entity_poly.type
_entity_poly.pdbx_seq_one_letter_code
_entity_poly.pdbx_strand_id
1 'polypeptide(L)'
;MKICIFGAGAIGGFVGAKLADAGAEVSMVARGAHLSEMKKNGLTLLEDGLDPKRITVRVAQDPLELGAQDYVFVTLKAHSVPYVAESMSPLFHDDTTIVSGVNGIPWWYFHKIGGELEGTRLSSVDPDNKQWDVFGPDRVLGCVVYPAAEVIKPGVIRHIEGNKFSLGEPNGEKSQRSQLLSEALRSAGLKAPVRKKIRDEIWVKLWGNLSFNPISALTYATLDVLCEDRDTRQVLRTMMLEAKEIGEKLGVNFPIDVEQRINGGAAVGSHKTSMLQDLELSRPLEIDAILGSVQELGQITKTPTPNIDTVLATVSYTHLTLPTNREV
;
A
#
# COMPACT_ATOMS: atom_id res chain seq x y z
N MET A 1 21.26 -2.33 -11.59
CA MET A 1 20.14 -1.62 -10.97
C MET A 1 19.99 -2.15 -9.56
N LYS A 2 20.23 -1.29 -8.58
CA LYS A 2 20.14 -1.61 -7.15
C LYS A 2 18.76 -1.26 -6.62
N ILE A 3 18.10 -2.22 -6.00
CA ILE A 3 16.74 -2.06 -5.47
C ILE A 3 16.76 -2.33 -3.97
N CYS A 4 16.39 -1.34 -3.17
CA CYS A 4 16.15 -1.55 -1.74
C CYS A 4 14.66 -1.72 -1.48
N ILE A 5 14.29 -2.79 -0.79
CA ILE A 5 12.96 -2.98 -0.22
C ILE A 5 13.00 -2.45 1.22
N PHE A 6 12.41 -1.29 1.45
CA PHE A 6 12.29 -0.72 2.79
C PHE A 6 11.01 -1.23 3.45
N GLY A 7 11.19 -2.25 4.30
CA GLY A 7 10.10 -2.98 4.94
C GLY A 7 9.93 -4.39 4.38
N ALA A 8 10.78 -5.34 4.77
CA ALA A 8 10.72 -6.73 4.33
C ALA A 8 9.55 -7.53 4.95
N GLY A 9 8.38 -6.89 5.14
CA GLY A 9 7.14 -7.52 5.56
C GLY A 9 6.55 -8.42 4.46
N ALA A 10 5.25 -8.70 4.54
CA ALA A 10 4.57 -9.59 3.60
C ALA A 10 4.75 -9.19 2.13
N ILE A 11 4.39 -7.96 1.79
CA ILE A 11 4.49 -7.45 0.41
C ILE A 11 5.94 -7.20 0.00
N GLY A 12 6.73 -6.55 0.88
CA GLY A 12 8.14 -6.28 0.59
C GLY A 12 8.96 -7.56 0.46
N GLY A 13 8.72 -8.52 1.35
CA GLY A 13 9.35 -9.84 1.26
C GLY A 13 8.99 -10.57 -0.03
N PHE A 14 7.71 -10.54 -0.43
CA PHE A 14 7.26 -11.14 -1.68
C PHE A 14 7.93 -10.51 -2.90
N VAL A 15 7.78 -9.18 -3.09
CA VAL A 15 8.32 -8.51 -4.29
C VAL A 15 9.85 -8.57 -4.33
N GLY A 16 10.50 -8.41 -3.18
CA GLY A 16 11.96 -8.48 -3.11
C GLY A 16 12.49 -9.89 -3.36
N ALA A 17 11.82 -10.93 -2.87
CA ALA A 17 12.15 -12.32 -3.19
C ALA A 17 12.04 -12.60 -4.69
N LYS A 18 10.93 -12.19 -5.33
CA LYS A 18 10.72 -12.37 -6.77
C LYS A 18 11.77 -11.64 -7.60
N LEU A 19 12.10 -10.40 -7.25
CA LEU A 19 13.15 -9.62 -7.95
C LEU A 19 14.55 -10.24 -7.78
N ALA A 20 14.91 -10.64 -6.56
CA ALA A 20 16.22 -11.27 -6.30
C ALA A 20 16.35 -12.62 -7.01
N ASP A 21 15.28 -13.41 -7.03
CA ASP A 21 15.24 -14.68 -7.75
C ASP A 21 15.42 -14.52 -9.26
N ALA A 22 14.93 -13.41 -9.81
CA ALA A 22 15.14 -13.04 -11.22
C ALA A 22 16.52 -12.42 -11.51
N GLY A 23 17.41 -12.36 -10.51
CA GLY A 23 18.79 -11.89 -10.67
C GLY A 23 18.97 -10.38 -10.48
N ALA A 24 17.96 -9.64 -9.97
CA ALA A 24 18.14 -8.24 -9.62
C ALA A 24 19.01 -8.09 -8.35
N GLU A 25 19.80 -7.01 -8.27
CA GLU A 25 20.55 -6.66 -7.07
C GLU A 25 19.61 -6.07 -6.01
N VAL A 26 19.09 -6.95 -5.15
CA VAL A 26 18.10 -6.58 -4.12
C VAL A 26 18.75 -6.54 -2.74
N SER A 27 18.48 -5.45 -2.02
CA SER A 27 18.72 -5.34 -0.58
C SER A 27 17.38 -5.11 0.16
N MET A 28 17.33 -5.46 1.43
CA MET A 28 16.12 -5.32 2.24
C MET A 28 16.41 -4.70 3.60
N VAL A 29 15.54 -3.81 4.05
CA VAL A 29 15.54 -3.32 5.42
C VAL A 29 14.51 -4.10 6.24
N ALA A 30 14.97 -4.76 7.29
CA ALA A 30 14.15 -5.56 8.20
C ALA A 30 14.60 -5.36 9.65
N ARG A 31 13.82 -5.83 10.62
CA ARG A 31 14.13 -5.72 12.05
C ARG A 31 13.75 -6.98 12.81
N GLY A 32 14.26 -7.07 14.06
CA GLY A 32 13.89 -8.12 15.02
C GLY A 32 14.17 -9.55 14.51
N ALA A 33 13.31 -10.48 14.91
CA ALA A 33 13.45 -11.89 14.59
C ALA A 33 13.44 -12.17 13.08
N HIS A 34 12.68 -11.36 12.30
CA HIS A 34 12.62 -11.49 10.84
C HIS A 34 13.98 -11.20 10.20
N LEU A 35 14.64 -10.11 10.61
CA LEU A 35 15.99 -9.77 10.17
C LEU A 35 16.99 -10.89 10.54
N SER A 36 16.96 -11.35 11.79
CA SER A 36 17.89 -12.37 12.29
C SER A 36 17.79 -13.66 11.49
N GLU A 37 16.56 -14.08 11.19
CA GLU A 37 16.32 -15.28 10.39
C GLU A 37 16.76 -15.09 8.95
N MET A 38 16.46 -13.95 8.34
CA MET A 38 16.88 -13.65 6.97
C MET A 38 18.41 -13.57 6.83
N LYS A 39 19.13 -13.03 7.82
CA LYS A 39 20.61 -13.03 7.83
C LYS A 39 21.18 -14.44 7.90
N LYS A 40 20.58 -15.30 8.68
CA LYS A 40 21.07 -16.67 8.94
C LYS A 40 20.71 -17.64 7.84
N ASN A 41 19.48 -17.62 7.36
CA ASN A 41 18.90 -18.66 6.52
C ASN A 41 18.36 -18.17 5.18
N GLY A 42 18.45 -16.86 4.90
CA GLY A 42 17.82 -16.25 3.73
C GLY A 42 16.30 -16.09 3.91
N LEU A 43 15.63 -15.61 2.88
CA LEU A 43 14.18 -15.46 2.82
C LEU A 43 13.58 -16.67 2.10
N THR A 44 12.59 -17.30 2.70
CA THR A 44 11.85 -18.40 2.07
C THR A 44 10.53 -17.89 1.52
N LEU A 45 10.29 -18.09 0.23
CA LEU A 45 9.03 -17.80 -0.44
C LEU A 45 8.24 -19.10 -0.64
N LEU A 46 6.98 -19.08 -0.20
CA LEU A 46 6.01 -20.15 -0.42
C LEU A 46 4.97 -19.65 -1.42
N GLU A 47 4.77 -20.40 -2.50
CA GLU A 47 3.75 -20.15 -3.52
C GLU A 47 2.96 -21.46 -3.74
N ASP A 48 1.64 -21.37 -3.89
CA ASP A 48 0.81 -22.57 -4.04
C ASP A 48 1.22 -23.41 -5.26
N GLY A 49 1.33 -24.71 -5.05
CA GLY A 49 1.72 -25.65 -6.10
C GLY A 49 3.22 -25.64 -6.46
N LEU A 50 4.04 -24.86 -5.75
CA LEU A 50 5.49 -24.81 -5.96
C LEU A 50 6.26 -25.25 -4.70
N ASP A 51 7.44 -25.79 -4.90
CA ASP A 51 8.35 -26.09 -3.79
C ASP A 51 8.80 -24.80 -3.10
N PRO A 52 9.01 -24.82 -1.76
CA PRO A 52 9.53 -23.67 -1.02
C PRO A 52 10.86 -23.20 -1.60
N LYS A 53 10.94 -21.92 -1.96
CA LYS A 53 12.13 -21.34 -2.55
C LYS A 53 12.88 -20.48 -1.54
N ARG A 54 14.15 -20.81 -1.29
CA ARG A 54 15.04 -20.03 -0.45
C ARG A 54 15.85 -19.07 -1.30
N ILE A 55 15.78 -17.78 -0.94
CA ILE A 55 16.43 -16.70 -1.67
C ILE A 55 17.41 -15.99 -0.71
N THR A 56 18.67 -15.87 -1.15
CA THR A 56 19.67 -15.08 -0.44
C THR A 56 19.57 -13.64 -0.88
N VAL A 57 19.37 -12.73 0.08
CA VAL A 57 19.33 -11.28 -0.15
C VAL A 57 20.21 -10.58 0.87
N ARG A 58 20.78 -9.45 0.48
CA ARG A 58 21.46 -8.57 1.43
C ARG A 58 20.39 -7.94 2.34
N VAL A 59 20.52 -8.09 3.65
CA VAL A 59 19.55 -7.56 4.60
C VAL A 59 20.25 -6.80 5.73
N ALA A 60 19.74 -5.63 6.08
CA ALA A 60 20.24 -4.78 7.15
C ALA A 60 19.10 -4.24 8.02
N GLN A 61 19.42 -3.81 9.22
CA GLN A 61 18.53 -3.01 10.05
C GLN A 61 18.74 -1.52 9.77
N ASP A 62 19.99 -1.12 9.69
CA ASP A 62 20.39 0.25 9.40
C ASP A 62 20.56 0.43 7.88
N PRO A 63 19.76 1.31 7.25
CA PRO A 63 19.89 1.63 5.83
C PRO A 63 21.29 2.10 5.42
N LEU A 64 22.04 2.71 6.33
CA LEU A 64 23.42 3.16 6.08
C LEU A 64 24.33 2.01 5.64
N GLU A 65 24.10 0.79 6.12
CA GLU A 65 24.87 -0.40 5.70
C GLU A 65 24.66 -0.74 4.23
N LEU A 66 23.55 -0.30 3.61
CA LEU A 66 23.17 -0.66 2.25
C LEU A 66 23.69 0.34 1.21
N GLY A 67 23.87 1.62 1.61
CA GLY A 67 24.28 2.71 0.73
C GLY A 67 23.23 3.06 -0.32
N ALA A 68 23.58 3.99 -1.21
CA ALA A 68 22.68 4.55 -2.20
C ALA A 68 22.12 3.50 -3.19
N GLN A 69 20.86 3.65 -3.56
CA GLN A 69 20.06 2.73 -4.36
C GLN A 69 19.44 3.44 -5.56
N ASP A 70 19.25 2.73 -6.67
CA ASP A 70 18.51 3.28 -7.82
C ASP A 70 17.00 3.36 -7.54
N TYR A 71 16.46 2.36 -6.82
CA TYR A 71 15.05 2.31 -6.40
C TYR A 71 14.94 1.98 -4.92
N VAL A 72 14.09 2.72 -4.21
CA VAL A 72 13.67 2.40 -2.84
C VAL A 72 12.19 2.09 -2.85
N PHE A 73 11.85 0.82 -2.68
CA PHE A 73 10.48 0.35 -2.59
C PHE A 73 10.01 0.45 -1.14
N VAL A 74 9.10 1.38 -0.85
CA VAL A 74 8.53 1.59 0.49
C VAL A 74 7.30 0.71 0.63
N THR A 75 7.41 -0.34 1.44
CA THR A 75 6.39 -1.37 1.65
C THR A 75 6.01 -1.52 3.13
N LEU A 76 6.17 -0.47 3.88
CA LEU A 76 5.68 -0.35 5.25
C LEU A 76 4.18 -0.09 5.28
N LYS A 77 3.57 -0.23 6.44
CA LYS A 77 2.24 0.33 6.69
C LYS A 77 2.29 1.85 6.59
N ALA A 78 1.29 2.47 5.96
CA ALA A 78 1.28 3.90 5.65
C ALA A 78 1.57 4.79 6.87
N HIS A 79 0.92 4.50 8.01
CA HIS A 79 1.11 5.24 9.27
C HIS A 79 2.53 5.17 9.84
N SER A 80 3.35 4.20 9.41
CA SER A 80 4.72 4.06 9.92
C SER A 80 5.75 4.86 9.10
N VAL A 81 5.45 5.20 7.85
CA VAL A 81 6.41 5.81 6.92
C VAL A 81 6.91 7.18 7.40
N PRO A 82 6.05 8.12 7.86
CA PRO A 82 6.52 9.44 8.32
C PRO A 82 7.55 9.37 9.45
N TYR A 83 7.42 8.38 10.33
CA TYR A 83 8.31 8.24 11.49
C TYR A 83 9.70 7.69 11.17
N VAL A 84 9.87 7.07 10.00
CA VAL A 84 11.13 6.48 9.58
C VAL A 84 11.69 7.10 8.30
N ALA A 85 11.02 8.12 7.75
CA ALA A 85 11.40 8.76 6.50
C ALA A 85 12.86 9.23 6.51
N GLU A 86 13.29 9.93 7.55
CA GLU A 86 14.67 10.44 7.70
C GLU A 86 15.71 9.32 7.65
N SER A 87 15.40 8.15 8.21
CA SER A 87 16.33 7.00 8.21
C SER A 87 16.57 6.43 6.81
N MET A 88 15.75 6.76 5.82
CA MET A 88 15.92 6.33 4.44
C MET A 88 16.95 7.18 3.67
N SER A 89 17.33 8.37 4.17
CA SER A 89 18.22 9.30 3.46
C SER A 89 19.54 8.69 2.99
N PRO A 90 20.20 7.76 3.73
CA PRO A 90 21.41 7.11 3.25
C PRO A 90 21.22 6.23 2.00
N LEU A 91 19.96 5.91 1.64
CA LEU A 91 19.65 5.14 0.44
C LEU A 91 19.54 6.01 -0.81
N PHE A 92 19.59 7.34 -0.69
CA PHE A 92 19.32 8.25 -1.78
C PHE A 92 20.60 8.79 -2.42
N HIS A 93 20.60 8.84 -3.74
CA HIS A 93 21.42 9.71 -4.57
C HIS A 93 20.48 10.59 -5.43
N ASP A 94 21.02 11.45 -6.28
CA ASP A 94 20.23 12.44 -7.03
C ASP A 94 19.12 11.80 -7.88
N ASP A 95 19.37 10.64 -8.49
CA ASP A 95 18.46 9.94 -9.39
C ASP A 95 17.66 8.82 -8.71
N THR A 96 17.76 8.66 -7.39
CA THR A 96 17.02 7.61 -6.67
C THR A 96 15.51 7.77 -6.85
N THR A 97 14.85 6.71 -7.26
CA THR A 97 13.40 6.65 -7.40
C THR A 97 12.76 6.01 -6.18
N ILE A 98 11.81 6.70 -5.56
CA ILE A 98 11.02 6.19 -4.43
C ILE A 98 9.72 5.60 -4.97
N VAL A 99 9.52 4.31 -4.76
CA VAL A 99 8.33 3.57 -5.18
C VAL A 99 7.41 3.42 -3.98
N SER A 100 6.32 4.18 -3.99
CA SER A 100 5.35 4.19 -2.87
C SER A 100 4.39 3.01 -2.99
N GLY A 101 4.70 1.91 -2.32
CA GLY A 101 3.90 0.67 -2.30
C GLY A 101 2.96 0.55 -1.10
N VAL A 102 2.40 1.67 -0.63
CA VAL A 102 1.49 1.74 0.53
C VAL A 102 0.02 1.75 0.10
N ASN A 103 -0.88 1.40 1.02
CA ASN A 103 -2.33 1.51 0.81
C ASN A 103 -2.83 2.92 1.08
N GLY A 104 -4.02 3.25 0.55
CA GLY A 104 -4.68 4.54 0.75
C GLY A 104 -4.25 5.60 -0.25
N ILE A 105 -4.52 6.86 0.08
CA ILE A 105 -4.05 8.01 -0.70
C ILE A 105 -2.58 8.23 -0.37
N PRO A 106 -1.69 8.36 -1.38
CA PRO A 106 -0.28 8.58 -1.12
C PRO A 106 0.01 10.04 -0.79
N TRP A 107 1.08 10.28 -0.01
CA TRP A 107 1.54 11.62 0.40
C TRP A 107 1.80 12.58 -0.77
N TRP A 108 2.17 12.07 -1.95
CA TRP A 108 2.46 12.83 -3.17
C TRP A 108 1.24 13.08 -4.05
N TYR A 109 0.04 12.78 -3.59
CA TYR A 109 -1.18 12.74 -4.42
C TYR A 109 -1.39 14.00 -5.28
N PHE A 110 -1.12 15.17 -4.75
CA PHE A 110 -1.28 16.44 -5.46
C PHE A 110 -0.01 16.95 -6.18
N HIS A 111 1.06 16.17 -6.21
CA HIS A 111 2.26 16.51 -6.99
C HIS A 111 2.02 16.28 -8.49
N LYS A 112 2.28 17.31 -9.29
CA LYS A 112 2.07 17.31 -10.76
C LYS A 112 0.63 16.95 -11.18
N ILE A 113 -0.35 17.34 -10.37
CA ILE A 113 -1.77 17.23 -10.72
C ILE A 113 -2.22 18.44 -11.58
N GLY A 114 -1.57 19.56 -11.40
CA GLY A 114 -1.90 20.84 -12.03
C GLY A 114 -3.06 21.58 -11.36
N GLY A 115 -3.26 22.84 -11.75
CA GLY A 115 -4.35 23.67 -11.24
C GLY A 115 -4.13 24.14 -9.80
N GLU A 116 -5.22 24.55 -9.14
CA GLU A 116 -5.19 25.16 -7.80
C GLU A 116 -4.76 24.21 -6.68
N LEU A 117 -4.87 22.90 -6.90
CA LEU A 117 -4.53 21.88 -5.91
C LEU A 117 -3.08 21.40 -6.02
N GLU A 118 -2.30 21.91 -7.00
CA GLU A 118 -0.90 21.52 -7.16
C GLU A 118 -0.11 21.72 -5.86
N GLY A 119 0.61 20.67 -5.42
CA GLY A 119 1.45 20.73 -4.23
C GLY A 119 0.71 20.76 -2.89
N THR A 120 -0.62 20.61 -2.89
CA THR A 120 -1.41 20.45 -1.65
C THR A 120 -0.91 19.23 -0.88
N ARG A 121 -0.74 19.38 0.43
CA ARG A 121 -0.26 18.33 1.33
C ARG A 121 -1.40 17.83 2.21
N LEU A 122 -1.49 16.53 2.37
CA LEU A 122 -2.51 15.87 3.18
C LEU A 122 -1.92 15.50 4.54
N SER A 123 -2.41 16.12 5.59
CA SER A 123 -1.93 15.89 6.96
C SER A 123 -2.27 14.49 7.48
N SER A 124 -3.33 13.90 6.99
CA SER A 124 -3.74 12.53 7.33
C SER A 124 -2.75 11.46 6.87
N VAL A 125 -1.98 11.71 5.81
CA VAL A 125 -1.04 10.73 5.25
C VAL A 125 0.42 11.14 5.43
N ASP A 126 0.68 12.41 5.63
CA ASP A 126 2.04 12.95 5.84
C ASP A 126 2.03 14.03 6.93
N PRO A 127 1.83 13.65 8.20
CA PRO A 127 1.89 14.59 9.29
C PRO A 127 3.25 15.28 9.33
N ASP A 128 3.23 16.61 9.54
CA ASP A 128 4.41 17.49 9.53
C ASP A 128 5.18 17.52 8.20
N ASN A 129 4.60 17.01 7.11
CA ASN A 129 5.20 16.95 5.77
C ASN A 129 6.53 16.19 5.68
N LYS A 130 6.76 15.24 6.57
CA LYS A 130 8.05 14.53 6.69
C LYS A 130 8.42 13.74 5.45
N GLN A 131 7.45 13.06 4.82
CA GLN A 131 7.72 12.32 3.60
C GLN A 131 8.02 13.27 2.44
N TRP A 132 7.23 14.35 2.33
CA TRP A 132 7.42 15.35 1.29
C TRP A 132 8.79 16.00 1.35
N ASP A 133 9.20 16.42 2.54
CA ASP A 133 10.45 17.18 2.72
C ASP A 133 11.69 16.27 2.65
N VAL A 134 11.61 15.03 3.14
CA VAL A 134 12.74 14.09 3.11
C VAL A 134 12.89 13.39 1.76
N PHE A 135 11.79 12.91 1.20
CA PHE A 135 11.85 12.15 -0.05
C PHE A 135 12.00 13.05 -1.28
N GLY A 136 11.37 14.22 -1.25
CA GLY A 136 11.23 15.07 -2.42
C GLY A 136 10.26 14.47 -3.46
N PRO A 137 9.19 15.18 -3.81
CA PRO A 137 8.12 14.61 -4.64
C PRO A 137 8.57 14.27 -6.08
N ASP A 138 9.64 14.87 -6.59
CA ASP A 138 10.16 14.53 -7.93
C ASP A 138 10.78 13.13 -8.02
N ARG A 139 11.17 12.54 -6.89
CA ARG A 139 11.69 11.16 -6.84
C ARG A 139 10.59 10.11 -6.90
N VAL A 140 9.33 10.48 -6.69
CA VAL A 140 8.29 9.47 -6.53
C VAL A 140 7.88 8.83 -7.85
N LEU A 141 7.71 7.52 -7.80
CA LEU A 141 6.98 6.72 -8.78
C LEU A 141 5.79 6.07 -8.08
N GLY A 142 4.58 6.38 -8.53
CA GLY A 142 3.37 5.78 -7.98
C GLY A 142 3.31 4.28 -8.23
N CYS A 143 2.86 3.54 -7.22
CA CYS A 143 2.70 2.09 -7.32
C CYS A 143 1.42 1.65 -6.60
N VAL A 144 0.55 0.94 -7.32
CA VAL A 144 -0.62 0.28 -6.72
C VAL A 144 -0.34 -1.22 -6.63
N VAL A 145 -0.31 -1.72 -5.40
CA VAL A 145 0.02 -3.12 -5.07
C VAL A 145 -1.25 -3.94 -4.95
N TYR A 146 -1.37 -5.00 -5.73
CA TYR A 146 -2.54 -5.90 -5.71
C TYR A 146 -2.27 -7.25 -5.04
N PRO A 147 -1.03 -7.77 -4.98
CA PRO A 147 -0.77 -9.04 -4.31
C PRO A 147 -1.21 -9.05 -2.86
N ALA A 148 -1.68 -10.22 -2.44
CA ALA A 148 -1.86 -10.58 -1.04
C ALA A 148 -0.76 -11.57 -0.65
N ALA A 149 -0.11 -11.30 0.46
CA ALA A 149 0.94 -12.13 1.03
C ALA A 149 0.92 -12.04 2.56
N GLU A 150 1.53 -12.98 3.25
CA GLU A 150 1.65 -12.98 4.70
C GLU A 150 3.03 -13.44 5.17
N VAL A 151 3.42 -12.98 6.34
CA VAL A 151 4.59 -13.49 7.07
C VAL A 151 4.13 -14.63 7.96
N ILE A 152 4.40 -15.89 7.55
CA ILE A 152 4.00 -17.09 8.32
C ILE A 152 4.80 -17.18 9.63
N LYS A 153 6.09 -16.94 9.53
CA LYS A 153 7.05 -16.87 10.63
C LYS A 153 8.27 -16.08 10.19
N PRO A 154 9.15 -15.69 11.10
CA PRO A 154 10.38 -15.00 10.72
C PRO A 154 11.09 -15.67 9.54
N GLY A 155 11.45 -14.89 8.52
CA GLY A 155 12.14 -15.37 7.31
C GLY A 155 11.27 -16.14 6.30
N VAL A 156 9.94 -16.29 6.54
CA VAL A 156 9.06 -17.05 5.63
C VAL A 156 7.86 -16.23 5.20
N ILE A 157 7.77 -15.98 3.91
CA ILE A 157 6.65 -15.29 3.25
C ILE A 157 5.82 -16.31 2.48
N ARG A 158 4.49 -16.26 2.64
CA ARG A 158 3.54 -16.96 1.78
C ARG A 158 2.87 -15.96 0.86
N HIS A 159 2.94 -16.20 -0.43
CA HIS A 159 2.10 -15.55 -1.43
C HIS A 159 0.72 -16.21 -1.41
N ILE A 160 -0.33 -15.40 -1.33
CA ILE A 160 -1.72 -15.87 -1.28
C ILE A 160 -2.35 -15.76 -2.66
N GLU A 161 -2.36 -14.54 -3.22
CA GLU A 161 -2.96 -14.30 -4.52
C GLU A 161 -2.45 -13.00 -5.16
N GLY A 162 -2.73 -12.84 -6.45
CA GLY A 162 -2.41 -11.64 -7.20
C GLY A 162 -0.92 -11.50 -7.50
N ASN A 163 -0.59 -10.81 -8.59
CA ASN A 163 0.80 -10.60 -9.00
C ASN A 163 1.00 -9.25 -9.71
N LYS A 164 0.05 -8.30 -9.56
CA LYS A 164 0.07 -7.02 -10.29
C LYS A 164 0.57 -5.87 -9.41
N PHE A 165 1.55 -5.14 -9.92
CA PHE A 165 2.05 -3.86 -9.41
C PHE A 165 1.85 -2.81 -10.49
N SER A 166 0.80 -1.99 -10.42
CA SER A 166 0.58 -0.92 -11.41
C SER A 166 1.47 0.27 -11.08
N LEU A 167 2.33 0.64 -12.01
CA LEU A 167 3.26 1.78 -11.88
C LEU A 167 2.73 2.99 -12.63
N GLY A 168 3.15 4.20 -12.25
CA GLY A 168 2.87 5.41 -13.01
C GLY A 168 3.50 6.66 -12.43
N GLU A 169 3.95 7.54 -13.31
CA GLU A 169 4.42 8.86 -12.93
C GLU A 169 3.26 9.75 -12.48
N PRO A 170 3.47 10.67 -11.52
CA PRO A 170 2.44 11.63 -11.12
C PRO A 170 1.90 12.48 -12.27
N ASN A 171 2.72 12.82 -13.26
CA ASN A 171 2.32 13.58 -14.45
C ASN A 171 1.78 12.71 -15.61
N GLY A 172 1.76 11.39 -15.45
CA GLY A 172 1.27 10.44 -16.45
C GLY A 172 2.23 10.10 -17.59
N GLU A 173 3.47 10.56 -17.54
CA GLU A 173 4.50 10.22 -18.51
C GLU A 173 4.93 8.75 -18.41
N LYS A 174 5.46 8.21 -19.50
CA LYS A 174 6.18 6.94 -19.50
C LYS A 174 7.67 7.22 -19.43
N SER A 175 8.15 7.51 -18.24
CA SER A 175 9.57 7.79 -17.99
C SER A 175 10.45 6.53 -18.16
N GLN A 176 11.75 6.75 -18.36
CA GLN A 176 12.72 5.66 -18.41
C GLN A 176 12.73 4.86 -17.09
N ARG A 177 12.68 5.54 -15.92
CA ARG A 177 12.66 4.87 -14.62
C ARG A 177 11.42 3.97 -14.43
N SER A 178 10.25 4.42 -14.89
CA SER A 178 9.04 3.60 -14.81
C SER A 178 9.09 2.36 -15.71
N GLN A 179 9.71 2.48 -16.89
CA GLN A 179 9.89 1.36 -17.82
C GLN A 179 10.91 0.34 -17.31
N LEU A 180 12.07 0.79 -16.81
CA LEU A 180 13.11 -0.08 -16.25
C LEU A 180 12.59 -0.90 -15.06
N LEU A 181 11.85 -0.26 -14.14
CA LEU A 181 11.25 -0.99 -13.03
C LEU A 181 10.16 -1.97 -13.50
N SER A 182 9.35 -1.55 -14.47
CA SER A 182 8.34 -2.43 -15.07
C SER A 182 8.97 -3.70 -15.69
N GLU A 183 10.07 -3.53 -16.41
CA GLU A 183 10.81 -4.65 -17.00
C GLU A 183 11.40 -5.59 -15.94
N ALA A 184 12.00 -5.05 -14.88
CA ALA A 184 12.53 -5.84 -13.79
C ALA A 184 11.44 -6.66 -13.08
N LEU A 185 10.30 -6.05 -12.76
CA LEU A 185 9.16 -6.75 -12.17
C LEU A 185 8.58 -7.82 -13.10
N ARG A 186 8.50 -7.54 -14.40
CA ARG A 186 8.03 -8.52 -15.39
C ARG A 186 8.99 -9.70 -15.55
N SER A 187 10.30 -9.45 -15.56
CA SER A 187 11.32 -10.50 -15.56
C SER A 187 11.24 -11.38 -14.31
N ALA A 188 10.76 -10.82 -13.20
CA ALA A 188 10.47 -11.55 -11.96
C ALA A 188 9.11 -12.29 -11.96
N GLY A 189 8.41 -12.35 -13.10
CA GLY A 189 7.12 -13.05 -13.26
C GLY A 189 5.91 -12.24 -12.75
N LEU A 190 6.09 -10.95 -12.48
CA LEU A 190 5.03 -10.07 -11.99
C LEU A 190 4.40 -9.26 -13.13
N LYS A 191 3.14 -8.87 -12.99
CA LYS A 191 2.49 -7.93 -13.90
C LYS A 191 2.80 -6.51 -13.43
N ALA A 192 3.45 -5.72 -14.27
CA ALA A 192 3.85 -4.35 -13.91
C ALA A 192 3.49 -3.34 -15.02
N PRO A 193 2.18 -3.10 -15.29
CA PRO A 193 1.79 -2.12 -16.30
C PRO A 193 2.14 -0.70 -15.86
N VAL A 194 2.68 0.11 -16.79
CA VAL A 194 2.88 1.54 -16.60
C VAL A 194 1.62 2.29 -17.03
N ARG A 195 0.98 2.99 -16.08
CA ARG A 195 -0.30 3.68 -16.26
C ARG A 195 -0.10 5.18 -16.50
N LYS A 196 -0.79 5.72 -17.47
CA LYS A 196 -0.82 7.18 -17.70
C LYS A 196 -1.57 7.94 -16.61
N LYS A 197 -2.60 7.30 -16.03
CA LYS A 197 -3.44 7.85 -14.96
C LYS A 197 -3.36 6.96 -13.74
N ILE A 198 -2.24 7.03 -13.03
CA ILE A 198 -2.03 6.19 -11.84
C ILE A 198 -3.03 6.51 -10.73
N ARG A 199 -3.53 7.75 -10.67
CA ARG A 199 -4.56 8.16 -9.70
C ARG A 199 -5.88 7.42 -9.89
N ASP A 200 -6.29 7.12 -11.13
CA ASP A 200 -7.49 6.30 -11.38
C ASP A 200 -7.32 4.90 -10.76
N GLU A 201 -6.14 4.27 -10.92
CA GLU A 201 -5.84 2.96 -10.31
C GLU A 201 -5.82 3.04 -8.77
N ILE A 202 -5.28 4.11 -8.19
CA ILE A 202 -5.28 4.35 -6.74
C ILE A 202 -6.72 4.39 -6.24
N TRP A 203 -7.60 5.17 -6.86
CA TRP A 203 -8.99 5.31 -6.44
C TRP A 203 -9.80 4.02 -6.61
N VAL A 204 -9.61 3.27 -7.70
CA VAL A 204 -10.29 1.97 -7.89
C VAL A 204 -9.94 0.98 -6.79
N LYS A 205 -8.66 0.93 -6.37
CA LYS A 205 -8.25 0.10 -5.23
C LYS A 205 -8.78 0.66 -3.92
N LEU A 206 -8.63 1.97 -3.71
CA LEU A 206 -9.08 2.67 -2.51
C LEU A 206 -10.57 2.45 -2.26
N TRP A 207 -11.39 2.46 -3.28
CA TRP A 207 -12.83 2.23 -3.18
C TRP A 207 -13.19 0.96 -2.40
N GLY A 208 -12.47 -0.13 -2.69
CA GLY A 208 -12.61 -1.35 -1.92
C GLY A 208 -12.06 -1.23 -0.50
N ASN A 209 -10.85 -0.69 -0.36
CA ASN A 209 -10.22 -0.56 0.96
C ASN A 209 -11.00 0.38 1.88
N LEU A 210 -11.52 1.49 1.33
CA LEU A 210 -12.30 2.48 2.07
C LEU A 210 -13.60 1.91 2.66
N SER A 211 -14.29 1.05 1.91
CA SER A 211 -15.60 0.53 2.29
C SER A 211 -15.53 -0.85 2.93
N PHE A 212 -14.87 -1.83 2.28
CA PHE A 212 -14.83 -3.19 2.80
C PHE A 212 -13.99 -3.34 4.06
N ASN A 213 -12.81 -2.70 4.11
CA ASN A 213 -11.86 -2.95 5.20
C ASN A 213 -12.40 -2.53 6.56
N PRO A 214 -12.90 -1.29 6.76
CA PRO A 214 -13.39 -0.87 8.07
C PRO A 214 -14.66 -1.62 8.48
N ILE A 215 -15.58 -1.88 7.57
CA ILE A 215 -16.80 -2.62 7.89
C ILE A 215 -16.46 -4.08 8.24
N SER A 216 -15.53 -4.72 7.53
CA SER A 216 -15.03 -6.05 7.87
C SER A 216 -14.38 -6.06 9.28
N ALA A 217 -13.57 -5.06 9.60
CA ALA A 217 -12.96 -4.94 10.93
C ALA A 217 -14.00 -4.74 12.06
N LEU A 218 -15.04 -3.95 11.81
CA LEU A 218 -16.09 -3.68 12.79
C LEU A 218 -17.04 -4.86 13.01
N THR A 219 -17.30 -5.65 11.96
CA THR A 219 -18.28 -6.75 11.99
C THR A 219 -17.66 -8.13 12.10
N TYR A 220 -16.34 -8.25 11.91
CA TYR A 220 -15.61 -9.53 11.75
C TYR A 220 -16.06 -10.37 10.56
N ALA A 221 -16.81 -9.78 9.61
CA ALA A 221 -17.35 -10.47 8.46
C ALA A 221 -16.35 -10.51 7.28
N THR A 222 -16.44 -11.55 6.47
CA THR A 222 -15.72 -11.74 5.21
C THR A 222 -16.38 -10.96 4.07
N LEU A 223 -15.68 -10.84 2.93
CA LEU A 223 -16.13 -10.03 1.80
C LEU A 223 -17.47 -10.49 1.21
N ASP A 224 -17.67 -11.79 1.06
CA ASP A 224 -18.93 -12.38 0.59
C ASP A 224 -20.11 -11.97 1.49
N VAL A 225 -19.97 -12.16 2.81
CA VAL A 225 -21.01 -11.81 3.80
C VAL A 225 -21.35 -10.32 3.72
N LEU A 226 -20.35 -9.43 3.71
CA LEU A 226 -20.57 -7.99 3.64
C LEU A 226 -21.27 -7.54 2.36
N CYS A 227 -20.96 -8.18 1.26
CA CYS A 227 -21.49 -7.80 -0.05
C CYS A 227 -22.87 -8.41 -0.34
N GLU A 228 -23.22 -9.54 0.28
CA GLU A 228 -24.50 -10.24 0.10
C GLU A 228 -25.56 -9.76 1.08
N ASP A 229 -25.18 -9.43 2.33
CA ASP A 229 -26.12 -8.88 3.31
C ASP A 229 -26.63 -7.51 2.85
N ARG A 230 -27.95 -7.32 2.89
CA ARG A 230 -28.61 -6.14 2.36
C ARG A 230 -28.16 -4.84 3.03
N ASP A 231 -28.04 -4.87 4.35
CA ASP A 231 -27.86 -3.64 5.13
C ASP A 231 -26.38 -3.22 5.14
N THR A 232 -25.46 -4.16 5.29
CA THR A 232 -24.02 -3.89 5.14
C THR A 232 -23.69 -3.46 3.71
N ARG A 233 -24.25 -4.10 2.68
CA ARG A 233 -24.12 -3.69 1.28
C ARG A 233 -24.54 -2.24 1.07
N GLN A 234 -25.62 -1.79 1.73
CA GLN A 234 -26.08 -0.40 1.62
C GLN A 234 -25.05 0.57 2.24
N VAL A 235 -24.41 0.22 3.36
CA VAL A 235 -23.35 1.03 3.96
C VAL A 235 -22.16 1.12 3.00
N LEU A 236 -21.70 -0.02 2.47
CA LEU A 236 -20.60 -0.05 1.47
C LEU A 236 -20.90 0.86 0.28
N ARG A 237 -22.12 0.76 -0.24
CA ARG A 237 -22.58 1.54 -1.40
C ARG A 237 -22.56 3.04 -1.12
N THR A 238 -23.05 3.48 0.03
CA THR A 238 -23.08 4.91 0.36
C THR A 238 -21.67 5.48 0.54
N MET A 239 -20.79 4.78 1.23
CA MET A 239 -19.37 5.18 1.35
C MET A 239 -18.69 5.27 -0.02
N MET A 240 -18.94 4.31 -0.91
CA MET A 240 -18.38 4.34 -2.28
C MET A 240 -18.92 5.52 -3.09
N LEU A 241 -20.18 5.91 -2.93
CA LEU A 241 -20.78 7.06 -3.62
C LEU A 241 -20.17 8.38 -3.14
N GLU A 242 -19.98 8.57 -1.83
CA GLU A 242 -19.30 9.74 -1.28
C GLU A 242 -17.87 9.85 -1.84
N ALA A 243 -17.11 8.75 -1.81
CA ALA A 243 -15.76 8.70 -2.35
C ALA A 243 -15.72 8.93 -3.87
N LYS A 244 -16.73 8.44 -4.60
CA LYS A 244 -16.85 8.66 -6.05
C LYS A 244 -16.99 10.14 -6.38
N GLU A 245 -17.87 10.85 -5.68
CA GLU A 245 -18.07 12.29 -5.90
C GLU A 245 -16.77 13.08 -5.68
N ILE A 246 -16.02 12.75 -4.61
CA ILE A 246 -14.72 13.34 -4.33
C ILE A 246 -13.74 13.06 -5.48
N GLY A 247 -13.62 11.79 -5.88
CA GLY A 247 -12.70 11.39 -6.95
C GLY A 247 -13.02 12.06 -8.28
N GLU A 248 -14.29 12.15 -8.66
CA GLU A 248 -14.73 12.81 -9.89
C GLU A 248 -14.40 14.32 -9.88
N LYS A 249 -14.56 15.01 -8.74
CA LYS A 249 -14.13 16.43 -8.58
C LYS A 249 -12.60 16.59 -8.71
N LEU A 250 -11.85 15.54 -8.36
CA LEU A 250 -10.39 15.50 -8.52
C LEU A 250 -9.94 14.99 -9.90
N GLY A 251 -10.87 14.80 -10.84
CA GLY A 251 -10.57 14.38 -12.22
C GLY A 251 -10.32 12.89 -12.41
N VAL A 252 -10.67 12.07 -11.41
CA VAL A 252 -10.57 10.61 -11.48
C VAL A 252 -11.65 10.05 -12.39
N ASN A 253 -11.28 9.10 -13.24
CA ASN A 253 -12.22 8.34 -14.04
C ASN A 253 -12.39 6.93 -13.44
N PHE A 254 -13.61 6.58 -13.05
CA PHE A 254 -13.95 5.26 -12.54
C PHE A 254 -14.43 4.38 -13.72
N PRO A 255 -13.67 3.35 -14.11
CA PRO A 255 -14.01 2.51 -15.26
C PRO A 255 -15.14 1.51 -14.99
N ILE A 256 -15.54 1.37 -13.74
CA ILE A 256 -16.63 0.50 -13.27
C ILE A 256 -17.55 1.29 -12.34
N ASP A 257 -18.79 0.87 -12.22
CA ASP A 257 -19.73 1.46 -11.29
C ASP A 257 -19.63 0.84 -9.87
N VAL A 258 -20.35 1.43 -8.91
CA VAL A 258 -20.35 0.99 -7.50
C VAL A 258 -20.86 -0.44 -7.35
N GLU A 259 -21.92 -0.80 -8.09
CA GLU A 259 -22.48 -2.14 -8.01
C GLU A 259 -21.53 -3.20 -8.57
N GLN A 260 -20.88 -2.90 -9.69
CA GLN A 260 -19.81 -3.76 -10.24
C GLN A 260 -18.66 -3.94 -9.24
N ARG A 261 -18.29 -2.86 -8.52
CA ARG A 261 -17.22 -2.94 -7.51
C ARG A 261 -17.62 -3.82 -6.32
N ILE A 262 -18.86 -3.69 -5.83
CA ILE A 262 -19.37 -4.50 -4.71
C ILE A 262 -19.50 -5.97 -5.15
N ASN A 263 -20.05 -6.24 -6.34
CA ASN A 263 -20.16 -7.59 -6.88
C ASN A 263 -18.79 -8.23 -7.09
N GLY A 264 -17.79 -7.44 -7.51
CA GLY A 264 -16.39 -7.89 -7.57
C GLY A 264 -15.81 -8.25 -6.19
N GLY A 265 -16.25 -7.56 -5.13
CA GLY A 265 -15.90 -7.93 -3.75
C GLY A 265 -16.55 -9.26 -3.33
N ALA A 266 -17.84 -9.44 -3.62
CA ALA A 266 -18.55 -10.70 -3.35
C ALA A 266 -17.89 -11.89 -4.06
N ALA A 267 -17.46 -11.70 -5.31
CA ALA A 267 -16.84 -12.76 -6.11
C ALA A 267 -15.47 -13.25 -5.57
N VAL A 268 -14.84 -12.50 -4.67
CA VAL A 268 -13.61 -12.96 -3.96
C VAL A 268 -13.95 -14.08 -2.97
N GLY A 269 -15.19 -14.15 -2.51
CA GLY A 269 -15.65 -15.19 -1.58
C GLY A 269 -15.30 -14.91 -0.11
N SER A 270 -15.16 -15.97 0.67
CA SER A 270 -14.92 -15.92 2.11
C SER A 270 -13.48 -15.48 2.44
N HIS A 271 -13.17 -14.23 2.10
CA HIS A 271 -11.86 -13.61 2.30
C HIS A 271 -11.93 -12.53 3.38
N LYS A 272 -10.99 -12.58 4.34
CA LYS A 272 -10.81 -11.54 5.36
C LYS A 272 -10.02 -10.38 4.77
N THR A 273 -10.52 -9.16 4.94
CA THR A 273 -9.76 -7.96 4.54
C THR A 273 -8.45 -7.82 5.31
N SER A 274 -7.48 -7.09 4.75
CA SER A 274 -6.20 -6.84 5.43
C SER A 274 -6.38 -6.11 6.77
N MET A 275 -7.38 -5.24 6.89
CA MET A 275 -7.68 -4.52 8.13
C MET A 275 -8.24 -5.44 9.20
N LEU A 276 -9.12 -6.39 8.85
CA LEU A 276 -9.59 -7.43 9.77
C LEU A 276 -8.44 -8.34 10.22
N GLN A 277 -7.56 -8.74 9.31
CA GLN A 277 -6.39 -9.55 9.66
C GLN A 277 -5.45 -8.79 10.64
N ASP A 278 -5.24 -7.48 10.41
CA ASP A 278 -4.45 -6.65 11.34
C ASP A 278 -5.13 -6.53 12.71
N LEU A 279 -6.47 -6.36 12.72
CA LEU A 279 -7.27 -6.32 13.97
C LEU A 279 -7.12 -7.62 14.79
N GLU A 280 -7.30 -8.77 14.15
CA GLU A 280 -7.17 -10.09 14.79
C GLU A 280 -5.75 -10.37 15.33
N LEU A 281 -4.75 -9.75 14.71
CA LEU A 281 -3.34 -9.86 15.11
C LEU A 281 -2.91 -8.72 16.05
N SER A 282 -3.85 -7.89 16.53
CA SER A 282 -3.59 -6.72 17.38
C SER A 282 -2.54 -5.78 16.79
N ARG A 283 -2.56 -5.60 15.46
CA ARG A 283 -1.68 -4.69 14.74
C ARG A 283 -2.37 -3.35 14.48
N PRO A 284 -1.61 -2.25 14.41
CA PRO A 284 -2.15 -0.95 14.04
C PRO A 284 -2.85 -0.99 12.67
N LEU A 285 -4.04 -0.38 12.60
CA LEU A 285 -4.84 -0.29 11.39
C LEU A 285 -4.45 0.92 10.53
N GLU A 286 -4.55 0.83 9.21
CA GLU A 286 -4.24 1.92 8.27
C GLU A 286 -5.44 2.88 8.10
N ILE A 287 -5.96 3.44 9.21
CA ILE A 287 -7.19 4.24 9.22
C ILE A 287 -6.98 5.57 8.51
N ASP A 288 -5.93 6.30 8.87
CA ASP A 288 -5.71 7.66 8.37
C ASP A 288 -5.45 7.69 6.86
N ALA A 289 -4.64 6.76 6.36
CA ALA A 289 -4.33 6.69 4.93
C ALA A 289 -5.52 6.24 4.07
N ILE A 290 -6.50 5.51 4.63
CA ILE A 290 -7.64 4.94 3.91
C ILE A 290 -8.90 5.79 4.11
N LEU A 291 -9.31 6.08 5.35
CA LEU A 291 -10.52 6.84 5.65
C LEU A 291 -10.22 8.32 5.92
N GLY A 292 -9.25 8.61 6.79
CA GLY A 292 -8.89 9.98 7.17
C GLY A 292 -8.51 10.82 5.95
N SER A 293 -7.74 10.25 5.02
CA SER A 293 -7.38 10.91 3.77
C SER A 293 -8.57 11.25 2.88
N VAL A 294 -9.58 10.38 2.82
CA VAL A 294 -10.80 10.64 2.02
C VAL A 294 -11.68 11.70 2.69
N GLN A 295 -11.77 11.69 4.03
CA GLN A 295 -12.43 12.76 4.77
C GLN A 295 -11.75 14.12 4.51
N GLU A 296 -10.41 14.19 4.59
CA GLU A 296 -9.64 15.41 4.30
C GLU A 296 -9.86 15.87 2.85
N LEU A 297 -9.86 14.94 1.88
CA LEU A 297 -10.19 15.23 0.48
C LEU A 297 -11.65 15.72 0.32
N GLY A 298 -12.59 15.20 1.10
CA GLY A 298 -13.96 15.68 1.16
C GLY A 298 -14.02 17.15 1.58
N GLN A 299 -13.24 17.56 2.58
CA GLN A 299 -13.13 18.96 3.01
C GLN A 299 -12.54 19.85 1.90
N ILE A 300 -11.45 19.41 1.26
CA ILE A 300 -10.79 20.12 0.16
C ILE A 300 -11.74 20.32 -1.02
N THR A 301 -12.49 19.30 -1.40
CA THR A 301 -13.43 19.32 -2.54
C THR A 301 -14.81 19.85 -2.17
N LYS A 302 -15.03 20.21 -0.90
CA LYS A 302 -16.33 20.62 -0.35
C LYS A 302 -17.43 19.58 -0.64
N THR A 303 -17.09 18.30 -0.43
CA THR A 303 -18.00 17.16 -0.59
C THR A 303 -18.31 16.57 0.79
N PRO A 304 -19.56 16.55 1.23
CA PRO A 304 -19.93 15.92 2.50
C PRO A 304 -19.63 14.42 2.51
N THR A 305 -19.16 13.91 3.66
CA THR A 305 -18.78 12.49 3.85
C THR A 305 -19.43 11.86 5.09
N PRO A 306 -20.76 12.01 5.31
CA PRO A 306 -21.39 11.62 6.58
C PRO A 306 -21.26 10.14 6.90
N ASN A 307 -21.29 9.24 5.91
CA ASN A 307 -21.14 7.81 6.15
C ASN A 307 -19.66 7.46 6.40
N ILE A 308 -18.74 8.02 5.64
CA ILE A 308 -17.30 7.87 5.85
C ILE A 308 -16.91 8.40 7.24
N ASP A 309 -17.40 9.56 7.64
CA ASP A 309 -17.15 10.17 8.96
C ASP A 309 -17.62 9.28 10.10
N THR A 310 -18.83 8.72 9.98
CA THR A 310 -19.42 7.81 10.97
C THR A 310 -18.57 6.53 11.11
N VAL A 311 -18.18 5.93 10.00
CA VAL A 311 -17.36 4.71 9.99
C VAL A 311 -15.94 5.00 10.48
N LEU A 312 -15.35 6.14 10.09
CA LEU A 312 -14.06 6.59 10.57
C LEU A 312 -14.04 6.73 12.10
N ALA A 313 -15.02 7.43 12.67
CA ALA A 313 -15.14 7.59 14.13
C ALA A 313 -15.26 6.23 14.84
N THR A 314 -16.06 5.31 14.29
CA THR A 314 -16.33 4.00 14.89
C THR A 314 -15.09 3.09 14.85
N VAL A 315 -14.41 3.01 13.69
CA VAL A 315 -13.22 2.16 13.54
C VAL A 315 -12.03 2.73 14.31
N SER A 316 -11.91 4.06 14.40
CA SER A 316 -10.88 4.72 15.22
C SER A 316 -11.03 4.37 16.69
N TYR A 317 -12.26 4.36 17.23
CA TYR A 317 -12.53 3.93 18.60
C TYR A 317 -12.16 2.46 18.81
N THR A 318 -12.52 1.59 17.86
CA THR A 318 -12.16 0.16 17.88
C THR A 318 -10.63 -0.02 17.91
N HIS A 319 -9.90 0.76 17.11
CA HIS A 319 -8.44 0.75 17.10
C HIS A 319 -7.84 1.16 18.44
N LEU A 320 -8.37 2.21 19.08
CA LEU A 320 -7.87 2.70 20.37
C LEU A 320 -8.13 1.72 21.53
N THR A 321 -9.18 0.89 21.41
CA THR A 321 -9.56 -0.10 22.43
C THR A 321 -8.96 -1.48 22.20
N LEU A 322 -8.16 -1.64 21.13
CA LEU A 322 -7.38 -2.87 20.96
C LEU A 322 -6.49 -3.08 22.18
N PRO A 323 -6.42 -4.32 22.73
CA PRO A 323 -5.42 -4.65 23.74
C PRO A 323 -4.05 -4.41 23.12
N THR A 324 -3.46 -3.25 23.45
CA THR A 324 -2.08 -2.97 23.05
C THR A 324 -1.21 -3.94 23.84
N ASN A 325 -0.61 -4.91 23.16
CA ASN A 325 0.54 -5.63 23.69
C ASN A 325 1.68 -4.62 23.90
N ARG A 326 1.56 -3.79 24.95
CA ARG A 326 2.59 -2.86 25.42
C ARG A 326 3.57 -3.53 26.37
N GLU A 327 3.56 -4.85 26.42
CA GLU A 327 4.54 -5.62 27.18
C GLU A 327 5.08 -6.75 26.31
N VAL A 328 6.06 -6.46 25.47
CA VAL A 328 7.23 -7.33 25.18
C VAL A 328 8.36 -6.44 24.67
#